data_778fa966e1786ba647d62162cf8742c2
#
_entry.id   778fa966e1786ba647d62162cf8742c2
#
_cell.length_a   1.000
_cell.length_b   1.000
_cell.length_c   1.000
_cell.angle_alpha   90.00
_cell.angle_beta   90.00
_cell.angle_gamma   90.00
#
_symmetry.space_group_name_H-M   'P 1'
#
loop_
_entity.id
_entity.type
_entity.pdbx_description
1 polymer ?
#
loop_
_entity_poly.entity_id
_entity_poly.type
_entity_poly.pdbx_seq_one_letter_code
_entity_poly.pdbx_strand_id
1 'polypeptide(L)' 'MHDICPSTSRNSHIYIRTLHEACLILGGEHRLAAYLGVPVEQVEDWLNGRGTPPDPVFLRCVDLVEGRRRR' A
#
# COMPACT_ATOMS: atom_id res chain seq x y z
N MET A 1 -15.86 13.58 -17.73
CA MET A 1 -15.68 13.27 -17.48
C MET A 1 -15.09 12.77 -17.36
N HIS A 2 -14.64 12.29 -17.24
CA HIS A 2 -14.08 11.74 -17.22
C HIS A 2 -13.80 10.97 -16.71
N ASP A 3 -13.61 10.60 -16.20
CA ASP A 3 -13.47 9.83 -15.59
C ASP A 3 -13.63 8.66 -16.04
N ILE A 4 -13.44 8.32 -16.78
CA ILE A 4 -13.48 7.23 -17.39
C ILE A 4 -12.31 6.55 -17.32
N CYS A 5 -11.46 6.81 -16.52
CA CYS A 5 -10.24 6.17 -16.43
C CYS A 5 -10.36 4.77 -16.23
N PRO A 6 -9.51 3.98 -16.73
CA PRO A 6 -9.50 2.57 -16.54
C PRO A 6 -9.39 2.28 -15.10
N SER A 7 -10.16 1.43 -14.62
CA SER A 7 -10.17 1.13 -13.25
C SER A 7 -8.88 0.54 -12.80
N THR A 8 -8.16 -0.15 -13.63
CA THR A 8 -6.90 -0.72 -13.27
C THR A 8 -5.92 0.32 -12.82
N SER A 9 -5.84 1.37 -13.56
CA SER A 9 -4.94 2.43 -13.26
C SER A 9 -5.27 3.08 -11.93
N ARG A 10 -6.53 3.28 -11.68
CA ARG A 10 -6.96 3.87 -10.44
C ARG A 10 -6.65 2.99 -9.25
N ASN A 11 -6.89 1.71 -9.41
CA ASN A 11 -6.64 0.78 -8.33
C ASN A 11 -5.16 0.73 -7.97
N SER A 12 -4.32 0.72 -8.98
CA SER A 12 -2.88 0.71 -8.73
C SER A 12 -2.46 1.94 -7.97
N HIS A 13 -3.01 3.07 -8.34
CA HIS A 13 -2.67 4.32 -7.69
C HIS A 13 -3.07 4.30 -6.21
N ILE A 14 -4.24 3.75 -5.93
CA ILE A 14 -4.71 3.65 -4.56
C ILE A 14 -3.81 2.75 -3.74
N TYR A 15 -3.41 1.62 -4.30
CA TYR A 15 -2.53 0.69 -3.60
C TYR A 15 -1.20 1.35 -3.30
N ILE A 16 -0.65 2.05 -4.27
CA ILE A 16 0.65 2.68 -4.10
C ILE A 16 0.58 3.75 -3.02
N ARG A 17 -0.45 4.56 -3.02
CA ARG A 17 -0.58 5.61 -2.03
C ARG A 17 -0.73 5.04 -0.62
N THR A 18 -1.55 4.03 -0.47
CA THR A 18 -1.77 3.42 0.83
C THR A 18 -0.48 2.81 1.36
N LEU A 19 0.23 2.10 0.49
CA LEU A 19 1.50 1.49 0.89
C LEU A 19 2.52 2.55 1.27
N HIS A 20 2.57 3.62 0.51
CA HIS A 20 3.51 4.69 0.77
C HIS A 20 3.24 5.32 2.13
N GLU A 21 1.99 5.58 2.44
CA GLU A 21 1.63 6.14 3.73
C GLU A 21 1.97 5.18 4.86
N ALA A 22 1.71 3.91 4.65
CA ALA A 22 2.05 2.92 5.67
C ALA A 22 3.55 2.89 5.92
N CYS A 23 4.34 3.02 4.85
CA CYS A 23 5.78 3.09 5.00
C CYS A 23 6.21 4.28 5.85
N LEU A 24 5.61 5.42 5.59
CA LEU A 24 5.94 6.62 6.34
C LEU A 24 5.58 6.48 7.81
N ILE A 25 4.45 5.88 8.07
CA ILE A 25 4.00 5.68 9.44
C ILE A 25 4.95 4.78 10.22
N LEU A 26 5.40 3.70 9.58
CA LEU A 26 6.24 2.73 10.27
C LEU A 26 7.72 3.08 10.24
N GLY A 27 8.09 3.99 9.36
CA GLY A 27 9.47 4.42 9.31
C GLY A 27 10.31 3.75 8.25
N GLY A 28 9.68 3.18 7.22
CA GLY A 28 10.43 2.64 6.10
C GLY A 28 9.91 1.33 5.57
N GLU A 29 10.42 0.96 4.43
CA GLU A 29 9.98 -0.24 3.74
C GLU A 29 10.30 -1.51 4.51
N HIS A 30 11.45 -1.54 5.15
CA HIS A 30 11.83 -2.72 5.92
C HIS A 30 10.86 -2.96 7.07
N ARG A 31 10.47 -1.88 7.72
CA ARG A 31 9.54 -2.00 8.83
C ARG A 31 8.16 -2.41 8.34
N LEU A 32 7.76 -1.88 7.21
CA LEU A 32 6.48 -2.25 6.64
C LEU A 32 6.50 -3.73 6.24
N ALA A 33 7.59 -4.19 5.63
CA ALA A 33 7.71 -5.58 5.24
C ALA A 33 7.59 -6.49 6.46
N ALA A 34 8.24 -6.12 7.54
CA ALA A 34 8.16 -6.91 8.77
C ALA A 34 6.74 -6.92 9.32
N TYR A 35 6.10 -5.78 9.29
CA TYR A 35 4.72 -5.68 9.79
C TYR A 35 3.78 -6.57 8.98
N LEU A 36 3.98 -6.60 7.68
CA LEU A 36 3.12 -7.38 6.79
C LEU A 36 3.54 -8.85 6.69
N GLY A 37 4.74 -9.15 7.12
CA GLY A 37 5.23 -10.53 7.03
C GLY A 37 5.62 -10.93 5.62
N VAL A 38 6.13 -9.99 4.84
CA VAL A 38 6.55 -10.27 3.47
C VAL A 38 7.97 -9.78 3.26
N PRO A 39 8.64 -10.26 2.20
CA PRO A 39 9.98 -9.76 1.89
C PRO A 39 9.93 -8.29 1.51
N VAL A 40 10.99 -7.57 1.82
CA VAL A 40 11.05 -6.15 1.51
C VAL A 40 11.00 -5.92 -0.01
N GLU A 41 11.54 -6.86 -0.77
CA GLU A 41 11.48 -6.75 -2.24
C GLU A 41 10.06 -6.72 -2.73
N GLN A 42 9.20 -7.44 -2.05
CA GLN A 42 7.79 -7.48 -2.42
C GLN A 42 7.16 -6.10 -2.20
N VAL A 43 7.49 -5.48 -1.08
CA VAL A 43 6.99 -4.15 -0.79
C VAL A 43 7.49 -3.16 -1.84
N GLU A 44 8.75 -3.28 -2.20
CA GLU A 44 9.31 -2.39 -3.21
C GLU A 44 8.61 -2.56 -4.56
N ASP A 45 8.31 -3.79 -4.92
CA ASP A 45 7.60 -4.04 -6.17
C ASP A 45 6.24 -3.36 -6.17
N TRP A 46 5.52 -3.51 -5.08
CA TRP A 46 4.20 -2.89 -4.98
C TRP A 46 4.30 -1.36 -5.03
N LEU A 47 5.30 -0.80 -4.36
CA LEU A 47 5.48 0.64 -4.37
C LEU A 47 5.84 1.17 -5.75
N ASN A 48 6.47 0.34 -6.55
CA ASN A 48 6.83 0.71 -7.92
C ASN A 48 5.76 0.35 -8.93
N GLY A 49 4.64 -0.14 -8.47
CA GLY A 49 3.54 -0.46 -9.36
C GLY A 49 3.66 -1.79 -10.05
N ARG A 50 4.51 -2.69 -9.54
CA ARG A 50 4.69 -3.98 -10.16
C ARG A 50 3.84 -5.03 -9.49
N GLY A 51 2.58 -4.90 -9.61
CA GLY A 51 1.66 -5.82 -8.99
C GLY A 51 0.96 -5.16 -7.83
N THR A 52 0.07 -5.89 -7.20
CA THR A 52 -0.72 -5.36 -6.09
C THR A 52 -0.67 -6.35 -4.94
N PRO A 53 -0.77 -5.84 -3.71
CA PRO A 53 -0.77 -6.74 -2.57
C PRO A 53 -2.05 -7.55 -2.51
N PRO A 54 -2.01 -8.75 -1.95
CA PRO A 54 -3.23 -9.52 -1.73
C PRO A 54 -4.14 -8.77 -0.77
N ASP A 55 -5.42 -9.07 -0.83
CA ASP A 55 -6.42 -8.38 -0.02
C ASP A 55 -6.07 -8.35 1.45
N PRO A 56 -5.72 -9.47 2.09
CA PRO A 56 -5.43 -9.41 3.52
C PRO A 56 -4.26 -8.48 3.85
N VAL A 57 -3.26 -8.44 2.98
CA VAL A 57 -2.11 -7.57 3.19
C VAL A 57 -2.51 -6.13 3.02
N PHE A 58 -3.27 -5.84 1.98
CA PHE A 58 -3.70 -4.48 1.72
C PHE A 58 -4.59 -3.98 2.85
N LEU A 59 -5.47 -4.83 3.36
CA LEU A 59 -6.34 -4.44 4.45
C LEU A 59 -5.55 -4.10 5.71
N ARG A 60 -4.44 -4.77 5.94
CA ARG A 60 -3.58 -4.41 7.05
C ARG A 60 -3.01 -3.03 6.89
N CYS A 61 -2.63 -2.68 5.65
CA CYS A 61 -2.13 -1.35 5.39
C CYS A 61 -3.21 -0.30 5.61
N VAL A 62 -4.42 -0.60 5.17
CA VAL A 62 -5.54 0.31 5.34
C VAL A 62 -5.81 0.53 6.83
N ASP A 63 -5.80 -0.55 7.61
CA ASP A 63 -6.01 -0.44 9.05
C ASP A 63 -4.96 0.45 9.69
N LEU A 64 -3.73 0.29 9.29
CA LEU A 64 -2.64 1.09 9.83
C LEU A 64 -2.85 2.57 9.53
N VAL A 65 -3.18 2.88 8.30
CA VAL A 65 -3.37 4.27 7.88
C VAL A 65 -4.59 4.86 8.56
N GLU A 66 -5.68 4.10 8.60
CA GLU A 66 -6.90 4.56 9.23
C GLU A 66 -6.73 4.77 10.73
N GLY A 67 -6.03 3.86 11.35
CA GLY A 67 -5.78 3.98 12.77
C GLY A 67 -5.00 5.24 13.08
N ARG A 68 -4.06 5.58 12.23
CA ARG A 68 -3.28 6.78 12.40
C ARG A 68 -4.15 8.01 12.24
N ARG A 69 -5.04 7.99 11.28
CA ARG A 69 -5.90 9.13 11.01
C ARG A 69 -6.90 9.38 12.10
N ARG A 70 -7.28 8.36 12.79
CA ARG A 70 -8.27 8.50 13.84
C ARG A 70 -7.71 9.14 15.06
N ARG A 71 -6.41 9.18 15.18
CA ARG A 71 -5.79 9.79 16.32
C ARG A 71 -5.60 11.30 16.08
#